data_d09c29af8de06de2150fb43759d6fb73
#
_entry.id   d09c29af8de06de2150fb43759d6fb73
#
_cell.length_a   1.000
_cell.length_b   1.000
_cell.length_c   1.000
_cell.angle_alpha   90.00
_cell.angle_beta   90.00
_cell.angle_gamma   90.00
#
_symmetry.space_group_name_H-M   'P 1'
#
loop_
_entity.id
_entity.type
_entity.pdbx_description
1 polymer ?
#
loop_
_entity_poly.entity_id
_entity_poly.type
_entity_poly.pdbx_seq_one_letter_code
_entity_poly.pdbx_strand_id
1 'polypeptide(L)'
;MARTNRLLLLAALAATIAVPVAAQISFSDGHTFIKAVRERDGATAERILSNPASTVINIRDPDSGEGALHILVRGRDSAWLGYMLGRGARPDTTDRQGNTPLILAAQIGWAEGAQLLLDRRANPNLGNSRGETPLIFAVQRRDLPMVRLLLQNRANPNQTDHVSGNSPIDYARQDPRAAGILRVLEGTRQPSAPQLSGPPAPAPGH
;
A
#
# COMPACT_ATOMS: atom_id res chain seq x y z
N MET A 1 -83.81 -12.24 -4.57
CA MET A 1 -82.60 -12.96 -5.10
C MET A 1 -81.44 -11.96 -5.24
N ALA A 2 -80.61 -11.89 -4.23
CA ALA A 2 -79.49 -10.93 -4.18
C ALA A 2 -78.17 -11.65 -4.54
N ARG A 3 -77.55 -11.21 -5.64
CA ARG A 3 -76.19 -11.65 -5.98
C ARG A 3 -75.16 -10.69 -5.43
N THR A 4 -74.48 -11.13 -4.41
CA THR A 4 -73.33 -10.44 -3.77
C THR A 4 -72.10 -10.64 -4.67
N ASN A 5 -71.63 -9.55 -5.27
CA ASN A 5 -70.33 -9.52 -5.96
C ASN A 5 -69.23 -9.30 -4.92
N ARG A 6 -68.41 -10.32 -4.69
CA ARG A 6 -67.17 -10.21 -3.90
C ARG A 6 -66.05 -9.75 -4.82
N LEU A 7 -65.71 -8.47 -4.76
CA LEU A 7 -64.48 -7.92 -5.30
C LEU A 7 -63.34 -8.35 -4.40
N LEU A 8 -62.50 -9.26 -4.89
CA LEU A 8 -61.20 -9.59 -4.32
C LEU A 8 -60.22 -8.49 -4.67
N LEU A 9 -59.91 -7.61 -3.69
CA LEU A 9 -58.80 -6.67 -3.76
C LEU A 9 -57.51 -7.47 -3.51
N LEU A 10 -56.76 -7.75 -4.58
CA LEU A 10 -55.38 -8.19 -4.53
C LEU A 10 -54.53 -6.96 -4.15
N ALA A 11 -54.19 -6.81 -2.86
CA ALA A 11 -53.17 -5.90 -2.41
C ALA A 11 -51.81 -6.48 -2.79
N ALA A 12 -51.23 -6.02 -3.89
CA ALA A 12 -49.86 -6.28 -4.23
C ALA A 12 -48.93 -5.53 -3.22
N LEU A 13 -48.42 -6.25 -2.25
CA LEU A 13 -47.42 -5.76 -1.32
C LEU A 13 -46.09 -5.62 -2.08
N ALA A 14 -45.87 -4.44 -2.65
CA ALA A 14 -44.56 -4.09 -3.18
C ALA A 14 -43.61 -3.97 -1.99
N ALA A 15 -42.86 -5.04 -1.70
CA ALA A 15 -41.74 -4.98 -0.79
C ALA A 15 -40.63 -4.10 -1.42
N THR A 16 -40.70 -2.80 -1.18
CA THR A 16 -39.58 -1.92 -1.42
C THR A 16 -38.45 -2.37 -0.49
N ILE A 17 -37.45 -3.03 -1.05
CA ILE A 17 -36.19 -3.30 -0.35
C ILE A 17 -35.59 -1.92 -0.11
N ALA A 18 -35.85 -1.35 1.05
CA ALA A 18 -35.21 -0.13 1.50
C ALA A 18 -33.73 -0.48 1.72
N VAL A 19 -32.90 -0.19 0.73
CA VAL A 19 -31.44 -0.18 0.92
C VAL A 19 -31.19 0.82 2.05
N PRO A 20 -30.52 0.44 3.15
CA PRO A 20 -30.31 1.33 4.26
C PRO A 20 -29.63 2.61 3.77
N VAL A 21 -30.23 3.76 4.08
CA VAL A 21 -29.76 5.10 3.67
C VAL A 21 -28.27 5.30 3.99
N ALA A 22 -27.77 4.67 5.07
CA ALA A 22 -26.37 4.64 5.43
C ALA A 22 -25.44 4.06 4.32
N ALA A 23 -25.90 3.05 3.57
CA ALA A 23 -25.10 2.46 2.48
C ALA A 23 -25.07 3.36 1.24
N GLN A 24 -26.13 4.12 0.98
CA GLN A 24 -26.18 5.07 -0.13
C GLN A 24 -25.34 6.33 0.15
N ILE A 25 -25.34 6.82 1.39
CA ILE A 25 -24.53 7.95 1.81
C ILE A 25 -23.04 7.63 1.68
N SER A 26 -22.59 6.42 2.05
CA SER A 26 -21.18 6.04 2.01
C SER A 26 -20.60 5.92 0.59
N PHE A 27 -21.38 5.52 -0.42
CA PHE A 27 -20.89 5.43 -1.81
C PHE A 27 -20.73 6.80 -2.46
N SER A 28 -21.69 7.71 -2.27
CA SER A 28 -21.61 9.09 -2.73
C SER A 28 -20.49 9.86 -2.06
N ASP A 29 -20.34 9.69 -0.72
CA ASP A 29 -19.29 10.35 0.04
C ASP A 29 -17.90 9.85 -0.34
N GLY A 30 -17.75 8.57 -0.67
CA GLY A 30 -16.49 8.00 -1.11
C GLY A 30 -15.99 8.60 -2.42
N HIS A 31 -16.86 8.68 -3.43
CA HIS A 31 -16.50 9.31 -4.69
C HIS A 31 -16.17 10.80 -4.51
N THR A 32 -17.00 11.51 -3.74
CA THR A 32 -16.80 12.93 -3.43
C THR A 32 -15.48 13.14 -2.67
N PHE A 33 -15.15 12.26 -1.73
CA PHE A 33 -13.90 12.31 -0.98
C PHE A 33 -12.67 12.13 -1.89
N ILE A 34 -12.65 11.09 -2.73
CA ILE A 34 -11.53 10.85 -3.67
C ILE A 34 -11.38 12.03 -4.64
N LYS A 35 -12.49 12.60 -5.12
CA LYS A 35 -12.48 13.81 -5.96
C LYS A 35 -11.89 14.99 -5.20
N ALA A 36 -12.33 15.25 -3.96
CA ALA A 36 -11.83 16.35 -3.12
C ALA A 36 -10.32 16.21 -2.86
N VAL A 37 -9.82 15.00 -2.60
CA VAL A 37 -8.38 14.75 -2.45
C VAL A 37 -7.63 15.05 -3.74
N ARG A 38 -8.17 14.67 -4.90
CA ARG A 38 -7.56 14.91 -6.22
C ARG A 38 -7.49 16.39 -6.57
N GLU A 39 -8.55 17.14 -6.22
CA GLU A 39 -8.68 18.57 -6.46
C GLU A 39 -8.07 19.44 -5.35
N ARG A 40 -7.55 18.83 -4.29
CA ARG A 40 -7.02 19.50 -3.09
C ARG A 40 -8.07 20.37 -2.37
N ASP A 41 -9.34 19.97 -2.45
CA ASP A 41 -10.43 20.59 -1.70
C ASP A 41 -10.44 20.08 -0.25
N GLY A 42 -9.64 20.79 0.58
CA GLY A 42 -9.51 20.49 2.00
C GLY A 42 -10.82 20.60 2.76
N ALA A 43 -11.62 21.59 2.44
CA ALA A 43 -12.88 21.85 3.15
C ALA A 43 -13.87 20.70 2.94
N THR A 44 -14.03 20.25 1.71
CA THR A 44 -14.92 19.11 1.40
C THR A 44 -14.40 17.81 2.00
N ALA A 45 -13.09 17.51 1.88
CA ALA A 45 -12.51 16.31 2.45
C ALA A 45 -12.65 16.28 3.98
N GLU A 46 -12.37 17.39 4.66
CA GLU A 46 -12.48 17.49 6.12
C GLU A 46 -13.92 17.38 6.60
N ARG A 47 -14.87 18.00 5.91
CA ARG A 47 -16.29 17.87 6.20
C ARG A 47 -16.76 16.41 6.16
N ILE A 48 -16.28 15.63 5.17
CA ILE A 48 -16.61 14.21 5.06
C ILE A 48 -15.93 13.40 6.17
N LEU A 49 -14.67 13.69 6.48
CA LEU A 49 -13.90 13.00 7.52
C LEU A 49 -14.30 13.38 8.95
N SER A 50 -15.00 14.51 9.14
CA SER A 50 -15.49 14.92 10.47
C SER A 50 -16.68 14.07 10.95
N ASN A 51 -17.34 13.34 10.08
CA ASN A 51 -18.36 12.38 10.45
C ASN A 51 -17.71 11.15 11.11
N PRO A 52 -17.94 10.88 12.41
CA PRO A 52 -17.32 9.76 13.14
C PRO A 52 -17.66 8.36 12.56
N ALA A 53 -18.79 8.26 11.86
CA ALA A 53 -19.22 7.03 11.19
C ALA A 53 -18.58 6.86 9.81
N SER A 54 -17.77 7.81 9.34
CA SER A 54 -17.20 7.78 8.01
C SER A 54 -16.02 6.79 7.93
N THR A 55 -16.13 5.82 7.03
CA THR A 55 -15.06 4.87 6.70
C THR A 55 -14.33 5.23 5.40
N VAL A 56 -14.64 6.41 4.84
CA VAL A 56 -14.21 6.80 3.47
C VAL A 56 -12.71 7.04 3.35
N ILE A 57 -12.00 7.27 4.45
CA ILE A 57 -10.55 7.55 4.42
C ILE A 57 -9.75 6.46 3.71
N ASN A 58 -10.22 5.21 3.74
CA ASN A 58 -9.60 4.05 3.11
C ASN A 58 -10.35 3.58 1.85
N ILE A 59 -11.30 4.38 1.36
CA ILE A 59 -11.99 4.06 0.12
C ILE A 59 -11.04 4.13 -1.06
N ARG A 60 -11.32 3.32 -2.07
CA ARG A 60 -10.55 3.30 -3.31
C ARG A 60 -11.43 3.72 -4.48
N ASP A 61 -10.84 4.45 -5.38
CA ASP A 61 -11.43 4.78 -6.67
C ASP A 61 -11.80 3.49 -7.42
N PRO A 62 -13.04 3.31 -7.86
CA PRO A 62 -13.47 2.06 -8.50
C PRO A 62 -12.77 1.78 -9.82
N ASP A 63 -12.25 2.80 -10.51
CA ASP A 63 -11.62 2.66 -11.82
C ASP A 63 -10.12 2.39 -11.73
N SER A 64 -9.40 3.10 -10.89
CA SER A 64 -7.94 2.95 -10.72
C SER A 64 -7.56 2.06 -9.56
N GLY A 65 -8.45 1.85 -8.59
CA GLY A 65 -8.14 1.22 -7.30
C GLY A 65 -7.35 2.13 -6.36
N GLU A 66 -7.02 3.35 -6.75
CA GLU A 66 -6.24 4.28 -5.94
C GLU A 66 -7.04 4.80 -4.74
N GLY A 67 -6.44 4.77 -3.57
CA GLY A 67 -6.93 5.48 -2.39
C GLY A 67 -6.29 6.86 -2.26
N ALA A 68 -6.72 7.62 -1.25
CA ALA A 68 -6.21 8.96 -0.97
C ALA A 68 -4.67 9.02 -0.91
N LEU A 69 -4.02 8.07 -0.23
CA LEU A 69 -2.56 8.06 -0.09
C LEU A 69 -1.84 7.89 -1.44
N HIS A 70 -2.39 7.11 -2.39
CA HIS A 70 -1.80 6.98 -3.73
C HIS A 70 -1.81 8.31 -4.48
N ILE A 71 -2.93 9.02 -4.43
CA ILE A 71 -3.12 10.33 -5.07
C ILE A 71 -2.13 11.34 -4.48
N LEU A 72 -2.01 11.37 -3.15
CA LEU A 72 -1.13 12.30 -2.44
C LEU A 72 0.35 12.02 -2.69
N VAL A 73 0.73 10.75 -2.80
CA VAL A 73 2.09 10.35 -3.17
C VAL A 73 2.43 10.81 -4.59
N ARG A 74 1.53 10.59 -5.56
CA ARG A 74 1.74 11.09 -6.94
C ARG A 74 1.88 12.60 -7.00
N GLY A 75 1.10 13.31 -6.17
CA GLY A 75 1.14 14.76 -6.05
C GLY A 75 2.31 15.30 -5.22
N ARG A 76 3.09 14.44 -4.56
CA ARG A 76 4.16 14.79 -3.60
C ARG A 76 3.68 15.76 -2.51
N ASP A 77 2.48 15.52 -2.00
CA ASP A 77 1.86 16.37 -1.00
C ASP A 77 2.13 15.84 0.41
N SER A 78 3.23 16.25 1.01
CA SER A 78 3.67 15.78 2.33
C SER A 78 2.72 16.22 3.44
N ALA A 79 2.17 17.43 3.35
CA ALA A 79 1.26 17.95 4.37
C ALA A 79 -0.02 17.13 4.45
N TRP A 80 -0.66 16.89 3.30
CA TRP A 80 -1.88 16.10 3.24
C TRP A 80 -1.64 14.62 3.48
N LEU A 81 -0.51 14.08 2.99
CA LEU A 81 -0.10 12.70 3.28
C LEU A 81 0.02 12.48 4.79
N GLY A 82 0.74 13.36 5.48
CA GLY A 82 0.89 13.32 6.93
C GLY A 82 -0.44 13.45 7.68
N TYR A 83 -1.31 14.36 7.22
CA TYR A 83 -2.65 14.55 7.78
C TYR A 83 -3.52 13.29 7.64
N MET A 84 -3.61 12.70 6.45
CA MET A 84 -4.40 11.50 6.22
C MET A 84 -3.89 10.30 7.01
N LEU A 85 -2.57 10.11 7.07
CA LEU A 85 -1.94 9.10 7.90
C LEU A 85 -2.23 9.32 9.40
N GLY A 86 -2.25 10.58 9.84
CA GLY A 86 -2.64 10.98 11.21
C GLY A 86 -4.10 10.66 11.52
N ARG A 87 -4.98 10.71 10.52
CA ARG A 87 -6.42 10.38 10.63
C ARG A 87 -6.71 8.87 10.50
N GLY A 88 -5.68 8.02 10.38
CA GLY A 88 -5.82 6.58 10.34
C GLY A 88 -5.96 5.98 8.93
N ALA A 89 -5.53 6.70 7.90
CA ALA A 89 -5.40 6.11 6.57
C ALA A 89 -4.41 4.93 6.62
N ARG A 90 -4.78 3.80 6.01
CA ARG A 90 -3.97 2.58 5.98
C ARG A 90 -2.83 2.73 4.98
N PRO A 91 -1.55 2.66 5.40
CA PRO A 91 -0.41 2.91 4.51
C PRO A 91 -0.20 1.80 3.47
N ASP A 92 -0.77 0.60 3.70
CA ASP A 92 -0.56 -0.58 2.87
C ASP A 92 -1.76 -0.90 1.94
N THR A 93 -2.63 0.09 1.69
CA THR A 93 -3.68 -0.07 0.67
C THR A 93 -3.05 -0.23 -0.71
N THR A 94 -3.68 -1.03 -1.59
CA THR A 94 -3.14 -1.30 -2.93
C THR A 94 -4.05 -0.73 -4.01
N ASP A 95 -3.46 -0.26 -5.13
CA ASP A 95 -4.16 0.05 -6.36
C ASP A 95 -4.50 -1.23 -7.15
N ARG A 96 -5.04 -1.11 -8.38
CA ARG A 96 -5.35 -2.29 -9.23
C ARG A 96 -4.12 -3.07 -9.68
N GLN A 97 -2.94 -2.45 -9.74
CA GLN A 97 -1.68 -3.12 -10.04
C GLN A 97 -1.03 -3.75 -8.81
N GLY A 98 -1.67 -3.63 -7.65
CA GLY A 98 -1.11 -4.09 -6.37
C GLY A 98 -0.07 -3.14 -5.79
N ASN A 99 0.15 -1.95 -6.37
CA ASN A 99 1.11 -1.02 -5.82
C ASN A 99 0.58 -0.41 -4.52
N THR A 100 1.42 -0.39 -3.49
CA THR A 100 1.18 0.39 -2.28
C THR A 100 1.64 1.85 -2.47
N PRO A 101 1.19 2.79 -1.63
CA PRO A 101 1.75 4.15 -1.62
C PRO A 101 3.27 4.18 -1.49
N LEU A 102 3.87 3.25 -0.72
CA LEU A 102 5.32 3.15 -0.56
C LEU A 102 6.02 2.70 -1.85
N ILE A 103 5.42 1.75 -2.60
CA ILE A 103 5.91 1.39 -3.93
C ILE A 103 5.89 2.60 -4.86
N LEU A 104 4.79 3.36 -4.89
CA LEU A 104 4.70 4.57 -5.71
C LEU A 104 5.75 5.62 -5.30
N ALA A 105 5.97 5.82 -4.01
CA ALA A 105 7.00 6.75 -3.51
C ALA A 105 8.39 6.34 -3.99
N ALA A 106 8.71 5.04 -3.97
CA ALA A 106 9.97 4.50 -4.50
C ALA A 106 10.05 4.65 -6.03
N GLN A 107 8.96 4.39 -6.76
CA GLN A 107 8.88 4.58 -8.21
C GLN A 107 9.16 6.01 -8.66
N ILE A 108 8.66 7.01 -7.92
CA ILE A 108 8.87 8.42 -8.27
C ILE A 108 10.09 9.06 -7.58
N GLY A 109 10.81 8.31 -6.73
CA GLY A 109 11.98 8.80 -5.99
C GLY A 109 11.62 9.88 -4.98
N TRP A 110 10.53 9.71 -4.23
CA TRP A 110 10.10 10.67 -3.22
C TRP A 110 10.39 10.15 -1.80
N ALA A 111 11.63 10.41 -1.34
CA ALA A 111 12.12 9.91 -0.06
C ALA A 111 11.34 10.46 1.14
N GLU A 112 10.91 11.74 1.10
CA GLU A 112 10.12 12.35 2.18
C GLU A 112 8.78 11.62 2.35
N GLY A 113 8.05 11.37 1.27
CA GLY A 113 6.79 10.61 1.32
C GLY A 113 6.99 9.18 1.78
N ALA A 114 8.07 8.53 1.33
CA ALA A 114 8.43 7.19 1.80
C ALA A 114 8.69 7.18 3.31
N GLN A 115 9.41 8.18 3.85
CA GLN A 115 9.65 8.31 5.28
C GLN A 115 8.34 8.46 6.06
N LEU A 116 7.44 9.35 5.62
CA LEU A 116 6.13 9.54 6.27
C LEU A 116 5.30 8.25 6.32
N LEU A 117 5.33 7.46 5.25
CA LEU A 117 4.65 6.17 5.20
C LEU A 117 5.28 5.15 6.15
N LEU A 118 6.61 5.06 6.16
CA LEU A 118 7.36 4.15 7.02
C LEU A 118 7.21 4.48 8.51
N ASP A 119 7.17 5.77 8.87
CA ASP A 119 6.89 6.23 10.24
C ASP A 119 5.49 5.81 10.72
N ARG A 120 4.59 5.57 9.79
CA ARG A 120 3.23 5.04 10.04
C ARG A 120 3.13 3.53 9.76
N ARG A 121 4.26 2.83 9.81
CA ARG A 121 4.39 1.38 9.72
C ARG A 121 3.95 0.79 8.37
N ALA A 122 4.14 1.52 7.27
CA ALA A 122 4.05 0.92 5.94
C ALA A 122 5.02 -0.27 5.87
N ASN A 123 4.55 -1.39 5.34
CA ASN A 123 5.38 -2.59 5.21
C ASN A 123 6.30 -2.46 3.99
N PRO A 124 7.64 -2.36 4.15
CA PRO A 124 8.58 -2.18 3.05
C PRO A 124 8.76 -3.44 2.18
N ASN A 125 8.16 -4.56 2.59
CA ASN A 125 8.31 -5.85 1.92
C ASN A 125 7.06 -6.27 1.13
N LEU A 126 6.01 -5.45 1.08
CA LEU A 126 4.88 -5.71 0.21
C LEU A 126 5.29 -5.49 -1.24
N GLY A 127 5.14 -6.52 -2.06
CA GLY A 127 5.29 -6.43 -3.51
C GLY A 127 3.95 -6.13 -4.19
N ASN A 128 4.01 -5.53 -5.38
CA ASN A 128 2.85 -5.38 -6.24
C ASN A 128 2.42 -6.74 -6.85
N SER A 129 1.46 -6.73 -7.79
CA SER A 129 0.97 -7.95 -8.47
C SER A 129 2.06 -8.72 -9.21
N ARG A 130 3.22 -8.10 -9.47
CA ARG A 130 4.40 -8.73 -10.08
C ARG A 130 5.46 -9.12 -9.06
N GLY A 131 5.18 -8.96 -7.76
CA GLY A 131 6.14 -9.20 -6.68
C GLY A 131 7.20 -8.12 -6.51
N GLU A 132 7.13 -7.03 -7.27
CA GLU A 132 8.11 -5.94 -7.21
C GLU A 132 7.92 -5.13 -5.93
N THR A 133 8.94 -5.12 -5.07
CA THR A 133 8.96 -4.40 -3.80
C THR A 133 9.42 -2.95 -3.98
N PRO A 134 9.17 -2.05 -3.01
CA PRO A 134 9.75 -0.70 -3.01
C PRO A 134 11.27 -0.69 -3.20
N LEU A 135 11.98 -1.67 -2.61
CA LEU A 135 13.43 -1.76 -2.72
C LEU A 135 13.89 -2.12 -4.13
N ILE A 136 13.17 -2.99 -4.86
CA ILE A 136 13.44 -3.28 -6.27
C ILE A 136 13.37 -1.99 -7.09
N PHE A 137 12.30 -1.19 -6.94
CA PHE A 137 12.17 0.08 -7.67
C PHE A 137 13.27 1.08 -7.31
N ALA A 138 13.64 1.19 -6.03
CA ALA A 138 14.73 2.06 -5.60
C ALA A 138 16.08 1.67 -6.25
N VAL A 139 16.36 0.36 -6.35
CA VAL A 139 17.57 -0.17 -7.02
C VAL A 139 17.55 0.12 -8.52
N GLN A 140 16.45 -0.18 -9.21
CA GLN A 140 16.29 0.06 -10.65
C GLN A 140 16.46 1.54 -11.00
N ARG A 141 16.04 2.45 -10.11
CA ARG A 141 16.26 3.90 -10.25
C ARG A 141 17.65 4.35 -9.85
N ARG A 142 18.45 3.49 -9.26
CA ARG A 142 19.75 3.85 -8.67
C ARG A 142 19.65 4.92 -7.59
N ASP A 143 18.53 4.91 -6.85
CA ASP A 143 18.24 5.86 -5.78
C ASP A 143 18.86 5.38 -4.46
N LEU A 144 20.15 5.66 -4.26
CA LEU A 144 20.86 5.23 -3.06
C LEU A 144 20.26 5.77 -1.74
N PRO A 145 19.79 7.04 -1.68
CA PRO A 145 19.08 7.54 -0.49
C PRO A 145 17.84 6.69 -0.17
N MET A 146 16.99 6.39 -1.16
CA MET A 146 15.80 5.57 -0.99
C MET A 146 16.15 4.12 -0.59
N VAL A 147 17.19 3.54 -1.20
CA VAL A 147 17.68 2.21 -0.82
C VAL A 147 18.08 2.17 0.66
N ARG A 148 18.86 3.15 1.13
CA ARG A 148 19.26 3.24 2.54
C ARG A 148 18.04 3.39 3.47
N LEU A 149 17.11 4.26 3.12
CA LEU A 149 15.89 4.48 3.87
C LEU A 149 15.09 3.17 4.05
N LEU A 150 14.87 2.44 2.96
CA LEU A 150 14.13 1.18 2.99
C LEU A 150 14.83 0.10 3.80
N LEU A 151 16.17 -0.04 3.66
CA LEU A 151 16.96 -1.00 4.43
C LEU A 151 16.95 -0.69 5.93
N GLN A 152 17.03 0.59 6.32
CA GLN A 152 16.89 1.02 7.72
C GLN A 152 15.54 0.63 8.30
N ASN A 153 14.52 0.56 7.47
CA ASN A 153 13.18 0.12 7.82
C ASN A 153 12.93 -1.38 7.52
N ARG A 154 13.98 -2.20 7.47
CA ARG A 154 13.92 -3.67 7.35
C ARG A 154 13.38 -4.17 6.00
N ALA A 155 13.57 -3.44 4.91
CA ALA A 155 13.34 -3.98 3.58
C ALA A 155 14.27 -5.18 3.33
N ASN A 156 13.71 -6.27 2.77
CA ASN A 156 14.46 -7.49 2.51
C ASN A 156 15.18 -7.41 1.15
N PRO A 157 16.51 -7.40 1.12
CA PRO A 157 17.28 -7.30 -0.13
C PRO A 157 17.30 -8.60 -0.96
N ASN A 158 16.78 -9.71 -0.41
CA ASN A 158 16.75 -11.01 -1.06
C ASN A 158 15.35 -11.42 -1.56
N GLN A 159 14.33 -10.59 -1.35
CA GLN A 159 12.97 -10.90 -1.81
C GLN A 159 12.89 -10.72 -3.33
N THR A 160 12.55 -11.80 -4.03
CA THR A 160 12.47 -11.82 -5.49
C THR A 160 11.12 -11.34 -6.03
N ASP A 161 11.12 -10.75 -7.23
CA ASP A 161 9.89 -10.55 -7.98
C ASP A 161 9.39 -11.85 -8.61
N HIS A 162 8.13 -11.84 -9.10
CA HIS A 162 7.49 -13.02 -9.68
C HIS A 162 7.71 -13.17 -11.19
N VAL A 163 8.29 -12.18 -11.85
CA VAL A 163 8.42 -12.14 -13.31
C VAL A 163 9.78 -12.61 -13.75
N SER A 164 10.83 -12.06 -13.15
CA SER A 164 12.21 -12.40 -13.49
C SER A 164 12.88 -13.29 -12.44
N GLY A 165 12.27 -13.43 -11.26
CA GLY A 165 12.87 -14.12 -10.13
C GLY A 165 14.07 -13.39 -9.52
N ASN A 166 14.27 -12.11 -9.87
CA ASN A 166 15.38 -11.30 -9.40
C ASN A 166 15.07 -10.62 -8.07
N SER A 167 16.04 -10.65 -7.18
CA SER A 167 16.06 -9.86 -5.96
C SER A 167 16.64 -8.47 -6.19
N PRO A 168 16.46 -7.50 -5.27
CA PRO A 168 17.17 -6.21 -5.31
C PRO A 168 18.68 -6.36 -5.51
N ILE A 169 19.31 -7.36 -4.88
CA ILE A 169 20.74 -7.66 -5.06
C ILE A 169 21.04 -8.09 -6.49
N ASP A 170 20.20 -8.93 -7.10
CA ASP A 170 20.42 -9.42 -8.46
C ASP A 170 20.27 -8.29 -9.48
N TYR A 171 19.27 -7.41 -9.29
CA TYR A 171 19.15 -6.20 -10.10
C TYR A 171 20.38 -5.30 -10.00
N ALA A 172 20.91 -5.12 -8.76
CA ALA A 172 22.12 -4.31 -8.58
C ALA A 172 23.38 -4.94 -9.21
N ARG A 173 23.48 -6.28 -9.24
CA ARG A 173 24.60 -6.99 -9.91
C ARG A 173 24.56 -6.89 -11.42
N GLN A 174 23.35 -6.83 -11.99
CA GLN A 174 23.17 -6.70 -13.44
C GLN A 174 23.43 -5.29 -13.97
N ASP A 175 23.41 -4.26 -13.11
CA ASP A 175 23.72 -2.87 -13.51
C ASP A 175 25.08 -2.43 -12.99
N PRO A 176 26.11 -2.29 -13.86
CA PRO A 176 27.44 -1.83 -13.44
C PRO A 176 27.44 -0.46 -12.73
N ARG A 177 26.44 0.38 -13.04
CA ARG A 177 26.27 1.70 -12.43
C ARG A 177 25.69 1.65 -11.03
N ALA A 178 25.19 0.50 -10.60
CA ALA A 178 24.64 0.27 -9.27
C ALA A 178 25.68 -0.29 -8.27
N ALA A 179 26.98 -0.30 -8.59
CA ALA A 179 28.03 -0.87 -7.74
C ALA A 179 28.04 -0.29 -6.30
N GLY A 180 27.71 0.99 -6.14
CA GLY A 180 27.58 1.62 -4.81
C GLY A 180 26.36 1.07 -4.02
N ILE A 181 25.26 0.82 -4.71
CA ILE A 181 24.05 0.22 -4.14
C ILE A 181 24.32 -1.23 -3.77
N LEU A 182 24.96 -1.99 -4.66
CA LEU A 182 25.30 -3.40 -4.41
C LEU A 182 26.10 -3.56 -3.13
N ARG A 183 27.12 -2.72 -2.88
CA ARG A 183 27.88 -2.74 -1.63
C ARG A 183 27.00 -2.51 -0.40
N VAL A 184 26.05 -1.61 -0.49
CA VAL A 184 25.10 -1.33 0.61
C VAL A 184 24.19 -2.52 0.85
N LEU A 185 23.64 -3.12 -0.19
CA LEU A 185 22.77 -4.30 -0.10
C LEU A 185 23.50 -5.52 0.47
N GLU A 186 24.75 -5.76 0.06
CA GLU A 186 25.58 -6.87 0.55
C GLU A 186 26.06 -6.63 1.99
N GLY A 187 26.31 -5.38 2.38
CA GLY A 187 26.67 -5.02 3.75
C GLY A 187 25.55 -5.21 4.77
N THR A 188 24.28 -5.33 4.32
CA THR A 188 23.14 -5.66 5.18
C THR A 188 22.97 -7.17 5.39
N ARG A 189 23.71 -8.02 4.68
CA ARG A 189 23.82 -9.42 5.04
C ARG A 189 24.43 -9.48 6.45
N GLN A 190 23.64 -9.88 7.45
CA GLN A 190 24.19 -10.30 8.72
C GLN A 190 25.30 -11.32 8.42
N PRO A 191 26.48 -11.19 9.01
CA PRO A 191 27.45 -12.26 8.93
C PRO A 191 26.72 -13.50 9.39
N SER A 192 26.65 -14.53 8.51
CA SER A 192 26.23 -15.87 8.89
C SER A 192 26.97 -16.18 10.19
N ALA A 193 26.22 -16.50 11.24
CA ALA A 193 26.82 -16.88 12.52
C ALA A 193 28.03 -17.77 12.25
N PRO A 194 29.19 -17.56 12.92
CA PRO A 194 30.34 -18.39 12.73
C PRO A 194 29.86 -19.84 12.86
N GLN A 195 30.08 -20.64 11.83
CA GLN A 195 29.90 -22.09 11.99
C GLN A 195 30.82 -22.47 13.13
N LEU A 196 30.24 -22.72 14.31
CA LEU A 196 30.95 -23.38 15.38
C LEU A 196 31.46 -24.68 14.78
N SER A 197 32.73 -24.65 14.35
CA SER A 197 33.47 -25.88 14.09
C SER A 197 33.38 -26.68 15.39
N GLY A 198 32.62 -27.77 15.32
CA GLY A 198 32.50 -28.67 16.45
C GLY A 198 33.90 -29.09 16.95
N PRO A 199 34.05 -29.47 18.23
CA PRO A 199 35.31 -29.90 18.76
C PRO A 199 35.91 -31.02 17.91
N PRO A 200 37.21 -31.05 17.69
CA PRO A 200 37.87 -32.13 16.92
C PRO A 200 37.52 -33.49 17.55
N ALA A 201 37.20 -34.43 16.67
CA ALA A 201 36.91 -35.79 17.08
C ALA A 201 38.07 -36.34 17.94
N PRO A 202 37.82 -37.11 19.03
CA PRO A 202 38.86 -37.69 19.83
C PRO A 202 39.71 -38.65 18.96
N ALA A 203 41.04 -38.56 19.12
CA ALA A 203 41.96 -39.42 18.41
C ALA A 203 41.70 -40.91 18.78
N PRO A 204 41.83 -41.86 17.82
CA PRO A 204 41.70 -43.25 18.11
C PRO A 204 42.80 -43.68 19.09
N GLY A 205 42.38 -44.24 20.24
CA GLY A 205 43.29 -44.76 21.24
C GLY A 205 44.04 -45.98 20.71
N HIS A 206 45.33 -45.99 21.00
CA HIS A 206 46.20 -47.18 20.87
C HIS A 206 45.96 -48.14 22.03
#